data_9950384728880d5699a84d970d4ad988
#
_entry.id   9950384728880d5699a84d970d4ad988
#
_cell.length_a   1.000
_cell.length_b   1.000
_cell.length_c   1.000
_cell.angle_alpha   90.00
_cell.angle_beta   90.00
_cell.angle_gamma   90.00
#
_symmetry.space_group_name_H-M   'P 1'
#
loop_
_entity.id
_entity.type
_entity.pdbx_description
1 polymer ?
#
loop_
_entity_poly.entity_id
_entity_poly.type
_entity_poly.pdbx_seq_one_letter_code
_entity_poly.pdbx_strand_id
1 'polypeptide(L)'
;MAAALCAPAAKAQEPSDRTETPGQVKVSAEQLFVFAGEAQAARDFAVAETAYRALATNPDIEIRTEARFRLALMLADDLDKHREAAVLFREILDEKPDAARVRIELARMQAMLGDLRAAERELRSAQAAGLPPEVEQQIRFYAAALSARRSFGGSVAIAFAPDSNINRATRSDTLGTIIGDFTLDEDAKARSGLGVALRGQAYFRAGIDKRSQLLVRASTYANLYRAEQFDDIALSIQAGPEYASGKDRINISGEATWRWYGLDPYSFSAGAGATWQHPMGDKAQLRLDGRIADVNNRRNRLQDATNVLLAASYDRAFSAKFGGGLQVSGNREAARDPGYSTTSGGLTAYLFREFGQTTLTASAGYSRLESDRRLFLYPRRRVDDRLQASIGGHFRFLKIGSFAPTVKVGWEKNKSTVEIWDYSRISAEFGITSAF
;
A
#
# COMPACT_ATOMS: atom_id res chain seq x y z
N MET A 1 -32.91 -5.14 97.86
CA MET A 1 -32.64 -3.79 98.27
C MET A 1 -31.29 -3.37 97.70
N ALA A 2 -31.28 -2.55 96.71
CA ALA A 2 -30.20 -1.69 96.33
C ALA A 2 -30.64 -0.88 95.12
N ALA A 3 -30.77 0.41 95.25
CA ALA A 3 -31.14 1.36 94.24
C ALA A 3 -29.93 1.70 93.37
N ALA A 4 -30.07 1.70 92.08
CA ALA A 4 -29.07 2.17 91.12
C ALA A 4 -29.47 3.57 90.62
N LEU A 5 -28.66 4.57 90.84
CA LEU A 5 -28.75 5.91 90.26
C LEU A 5 -28.32 5.85 88.75
N CYS A 6 -29.19 6.35 87.92
CA CYS A 6 -28.84 6.69 86.51
C CYS A 6 -28.28 8.14 86.49
N ALA A 7 -27.08 8.32 85.92
CA ALA A 7 -26.56 9.58 85.43
C ALA A 7 -26.67 9.70 83.91
N PRO A 8 -27.00 10.84 83.29
CA PRO A 8 -27.15 10.98 81.86
C PRO A 8 -25.79 11.14 81.19
N ALA A 9 -25.57 10.40 80.12
CA ALA A 9 -24.41 10.48 79.27
C ALA A 9 -24.44 11.76 78.40
N ALA A 10 -23.36 12.51 78.46
CA ALA A 10 -23.08 13.65 77.59
C ALA A 10 -22.86 13.14 76.13
N LYS A 11 -23.59 13.69 75.16
CA LYS A 11 -23.32 13.50 73.73
C LYS A 11 -22.00 14.19 73.38
N ALA A 12 -21.01 13.38 73.00
CA ALA A 12 -19.81 13.88 72.31
C ALA A 12 -20.21 14.30 70.89
N GLN A 13 -19.95 15.55 70.55
CA GLN A 13 -20.01 16.05 69.18
C GLN A 13 -18.77 15.51 68.42
N GLU A 14 -19.05 14.71 67.37
CA GLU A 14 -18.01 14.36 66.38
C GLU A 14 -17.63 15.59 65.57
N PRO A 15 -16.32 15.83 65.35
CA PRO A 15 -15.88 16.88 64.44
C PRO A 15 -16.20 16.44 63.00
N SER A 16 -17.05 17.19 62.32
CA SER A 16 -17.29 17.05 60.88
C SER A 16 -16.05 17.44 60.08
N ASP A 17 -15.17 16.50 59.86
CA ASP A 17 -14.09 16.65 58.88
C ASP A 17 -14.71 16.43 57.48
N ARG A 18 -15.28 17.50 56.92
CA ARG A 18 -15.59 17.59 55.52
C ARG A 18 -14.31 17.96 54.80
N THR A 19 -13.49 16.97 54.45
CA THR A 19 -12.56 17.07 53.33
C THR A 19 -13.39 17.26 52.07
N GLU A 20 -13.61 18.52 51.69
CA GLU A 20 -14.11 18.87 50.39
C GLU A 20 -13.10 18.37 49.35
N THR A 21 -13.39 17.23 48.75
CA THR A 21 -12.75 16.77 47.49
C THR A 21 -12.96 17.90 46.48
N PRO A 22 -11.90 18.41 45.79
CA PRO A 22 -12.07 19.48 44.79
C PRO A 22 -13.15 19.06 43.81
N GLY A 23 -14.21 19.87 43.72
CA GLY A 23 -15.39 19.57 42.96
C GLY A 23 -15.00 19.20 41.51
N GLN A 24 -15.26 17.96 41.11
CA GLN A 24 -15.24 17.58 39.72
C GLN A 24 -16.35 18.37 39.03
N VAL A 25 -15.99 19.44 38.35
CA VAL A 25 -16.90 20.18 37.49
C VAL A 25 -17.28 19.23 36.35
N LYS A 26 -18.49 18.66 36.38
CA LYS A 26 -19.01 17.86 35.29
C LYS A 26 -19.32 18.77 34.09
N VAL A 27 -18.38 18.91 33.19
CA VAL A 27 -18.53 19.63 31.93
C VAL A 27 -19.31 18.76 30.95
N SER A 28 -20.36 19.29 30.33
CA SER A 28 -21.08 18.56 29.28
C SER A 28 -20.20 18.41 28.02
N ALA A 29 -20.50 17.40 27.20
CA ALA A 29 -19.77 17.23 25.94
C ALA A 29 -19.85 18.47 25.04
N GLU A 30 -21.01 19.14 25.03
CA GLU A 30 -21.22 20.38 24.26
C GLU A 30 -20.34 21.53 24.76
N GLN A 31 -20.28 21.74 26.09
CA GLN A 31 -19.40 22.73 26.69
C GLN A 31 -17.93 22.45 26.40
N LEU A 32 -17.50 21.18 26.41
CA LEU A 32 -16.14 20.79 26.10
C LEU A 32 -15.81 20.98 24.61
N PHE A 33 -16.78 20.80 23.69
CA PHE A 33 -16.59 21.15 22.28
C PHE A 33 -16.41 22.65 22.07
N VAL A 34 -17.20 23.49 22.77
CA VAL A 34 -17.06 24.95 22.69
C VAL A 34 -15.69 25.36 23.20
N PHE A 35 -15.30 24.87 24.37
CA PHE A 35 -13.98 25.13 24.97
C PHE A 35 -12.82 24.72 24.04
N ALA A 36 -12.89 23.51 23.46
CA ALA A 36 -11.88 23.06 22.52
C ALA A 36 -11.79 23.94 21.27
N GLY A 37 -12.95 24.41 20.75
CA GLY A 37 -13.02 25.32 19.60
C GLY A 37 -12.44 26.71 19.90
N GLU A 38 -12.71 27.26 21.09
CA GLU A 38 -12.14 28.54 21.55
C GLU A 38 -10.62 28.43 21.72
N ALA A 39 -10.13 27.36 22.34
CA ALA A 39 -8.69 27.11 22.48
C ALA A 39 -8.01 26.99 21.10
N GLN A 40 -8.63 26.29 20.15
CA GLN A 40 -8.12 26.19 18.77
C GLN A 40 -8.07 27.55 18.09
N ALA A 41 -9.13 28.38 18.22
CA ALA A 41 -9.19 29.73 17.67
C ALA A 41 -8.13 30.65 18.28
N ALA A 42 -7.84 30.49 19.59
CA ALA A 42 -6.75 31.17 20.30
C ALA A 42 -5.36 30.64 19.95
N ARG A 43 -5.24 29.62 19.10
CA ARG A 43 -4.02 28.87 18.75
C ARG A 43 -3.37 28.14 19.93
N ASP A 44 -4.11 27.87 20.99
CA ASP A 44 -3.68 26.98 22.07
C ASP A 44 -4.00 25.52 21.69
N PHE A 45 -3.24 25.00 20.72
CA PHE A 45 -3.48 23.68 20.14
C PHE A 45 -3.27 22.56 21.16
N ALA A 46 -2.46 22.76 22.18
CA ALA A 46 -2.22 21.74 23.22
C ALA A 46 -3.47 21.53 24.09
N VAL A 47 -4.12 22.61 24.48
CA VAL A 47 -5.38 22.57 25.25
C VAL A 47 -6.51 22.03 24.36
N ALA A 48 -6.62 22.52 23.12
CA ALA A 48 -7.63 22.04 22.17
C ALA A 48 -7.47 20.53 21.88
N GLU A 49 -6.25 20.05 21.66
CA GLU A 49 -5.97 18.63 21.44
C GLU A 49 -6.38 17.77 22.63
N THR A 50 -6.06 18.22 23.86
CA THR A 50 -6.42 17.50 25.09
C THR A 50 -7.95 17.37 25.22
N ALA A 51 -8.68 18.47 24.99
CA ALA A 51 -10.15 18.49 25.06
C ALA A 51 -10.79 17.60 23.98
N TYR A 52 -10.33 17.69 22.73
CA TYR A 52 -10.84 16.82 21.67
C TYR A 52 -10.50 15.35 21.91
N ARG A 53 -9.32 15.01 22.43
CA ARG A 53 -8.96 13.62 22.80
C ARG A 53 -9.85 13.07 23.91
N ALA A 54 -10.20 13.88 24.91
CA ALA A 54 -11.16 13.48 25.94
C ALA A 54 -12.55 13.17 25.35
N LEU A 55 -13.05 14.03 24.45
CA LEU A 55 -14.30 13.81 23.74
C LEU A 55 -14.24 12.58 22.79
N ALA A 56 -13.09 12.29 22.20
CA ALA A 56 -12.89 11.16 21.30
C ALA A 56 -13.01 9.79 21.98
N THR A 57 -13.04 9.73 23.29
CA THR A 57 -13.28 8.52 24.11
C THR A 57 -14.72 8.40 24.59
N ASN A 58 -15.60 9.32 24.24
CA ASN A 58 -17.01 9.31 24.67
C ASN A 58 -17.71 8.02 24.22
N PRO A 59 -18.55 7.40 25.06
CA PRO A 59 -19.32 6.22 24.68
C PRO A 59 -20.31 6.46 23.53
N ASP A 60 -20.82 7.70 23.40
CA ASP A 60 -21.70 8.08 22.28
C ASP A 60 -20.88 8.18 20.98
N ILE A 61 -21.34 7.44 19.96
CA ILE A 61 -20.68 7.35 18.66
C ILE A 61 -20.69 8.70 17.91
N GLU A 62 -21.74 9.50 18.05
CA GLU A 62 -21.85 10.80 17.38
C GLU A 62 -20.83 11.78 18.00
N ILE A 63 -20.76 11.82 19.32
CA ILE A 63 -19.83 12.70 20.06
C ILE A 63 -18.38 12.33 19.74
N ARG A 64 -18.02 11.04 19.89
CA ARG A 64 -16.62 10.64 19.67
C ARG A 64 -16.17 10.75 18.22
N THR A 65 -17.05 10.49 17.25
CA THR A 65 -16.69 10.63 15.82
C THR A 65 -16.58 12.09 15.42
N GLU A 66 -17.43 12.99 15.92
CA GLU A 66 -17.31 14.43 15.70
C GLU A 66 -16.03 14.98 16.36
N ALA A 67 -15.71 14.55 17.58
CA ALA A 67 -14.47 14.96 18.24
C ALA A 67 -13.21 14.51 17.47
N ARG A 68 -13.18 13.26 17.02
CA ARG A 68 -12.10 12.77 16.16
C ARG A 68 -12.01 13.54 14.86
N PHE A 69 -13.14 13.90 14.27
CA PHE A 69 -13.16 14.65 13.02
C PHE A 69 -12.56 16.05 13.18
N ARG A 70 -12.97 16.80 14.21
CA ARG A 70 -12.42 18.13 14.51
C ARG A 70 -10.94 18.06 14.89
N LEU A 71 -10.54 17.09 15.72
CA LEU A 71 -9.15 16.85 16.05
C LEU A 71 -8.30 16.57 14.81
N ALA A 72 -8.81 15.70 13.91
CA ALA A 72 -8.10 15.37 12.68
C ALA A 72 -7.93 16.58 11.76
N LEU A 73 -8.95 17.42 11.63
CA LEU A 73 -8.84 18.67 10.86
C LEU A 73 -7.81 19.62 11.46
N MET A 74 -7.84 19.83 12.79
CA MET A 74 -6.85 20.66 13.48
C MET A 74 -5.41 20.13 13.29
N LEU A 75 -5.20 18.82 13.46
CA LEU A 75 -3.90 18.20 13.23
C LEU A 75 -3.41 18.37 11.79
N ALA A 76 -4.33 18.28 10.82
CA ALA A 76 -3.99 18.40 9.42
C ALA A 76 -3.73 19.83 8.96
N ASP A 77 -4.61 20.76 9.35
CA ASP A 77 -4.67 22.11 8.78
C ASP A 77 -3.84 23.13 9.60
N ASP A 78 -3.76 22.92 10.91
CA ASP A 78 -3.06 23.84 11.82
C ASP A 78 -1.66 23.35 12.22
N LEU A 79 -1.46 22.01 12.29
CA LEU A 79 -0.22 21.40 12.82
C LEU A 79 0.57 20.58 11.79
N ASP A 80 0.12 20.48 10.53
CA ASP A 80 0.75 19.67 9.47
C ASP A 80 0.96 18.18 9.81
N LYS A 81 0.26 17.66 10.83
CA LYS A 81 0.33 16.27 11.31
C LYS A 81 -0.55 15.32 10.48
N HIS A 82 -0.36 15.32 9.16
CA HIS A 82 -1.24 14.60 8.22
C HIS A 82 -1.36 13.10 8.48
N ARG A 83 -0.28 12.45 9.03
CA ARG A 83 -0.32 11.02 9.34
C ARG A 83 -1.23 10.70 10.52
N GLU A 84 -1.17 11.51 11.57
CA GLU A 84 -2.04 11.35 12.73
C GLU A 84 -3.50 11.64 12.36
N ALA A 85 -3.73 12.69 11.56
CA ALA A 85 -5.06 13.00 11.02
C ALA A 85 -5.64 11.84 10.18
N ALA A 86 -4.83 11.22 9.31
CA ALA A 86 -5.26 10.06 8.53
C ALA A 86 -5.70 8.89 9.41
N VAL A 87 -5.00 8.62 10.52
CA VAL A 87 -5.38 7.58 11.48
C VAL A 87 -6.75 7.87 12.11
N LEU A 88 -6.99 9.11 12.54
CA LEU A 88 -8.27 9.52 13.13
C LEU A 88 -9.42 9.42 12.13
N PHE A 89 -9.23 9.88 10.89
CA PHE A 89 -10.24 9.72 9.84
C PHE A 89 -10.51 8.24 9.56
N ARG A 90 -9.50 7.40 9.59
CA ARG A 90 -9.69 5.94 9.42
C ARG A 90 -10.46 5.32 10.57
N GLU A 91 -10.21 5.73 11.82
CA GLU A 91 -10.99 5.29 12.99
C GLU A 91 -12.47 5.64 12.89
N ILE A 92 -12.78 6.84 12.37
CA ILE A 92 -14.18 7.22 12.11
C ILE A 92 -14.80 6.29 11.07
N LEU A 93 -14.07 5.98 9.99
CA LEU A 93 -14.57 5.08 8.93
C LEU A 93 -14.71 3.63 9.38
N ASP A 94 -13.96 3.20 10.38
CA ASP A 94 -14.13 1.88 10.98
C ASP A 94 -15.48 1.76 11.72
N GLU A 95 -16.00 2.86 12.27
CA GLU A 95 -17.31 2.95 12.94
C GLU A 95 -18.42 3.39 11.98
N LYS A 96 -18.16 4.39 11.11
CA LYS A 96 -19.09 4.97 10.13
C LYS A 96 -18.55 4.85 8.70
N PRO A 97 -18.58 3.66 8.10
CA PRO A 97 -17.87 3.41 6.83
C PRO A 97 -18.48 4.13 5.62
N ASP A 98 -19.72 4.57 5.72
CA ASP A 98 -20.42 5.29 4.65
C ASP A 98 -20.31 6.83 4.81
N ALA A 99 -19.49 7.32 5.79
CA ALA A 99 -19.20 8.73 5.96
C ALA A 99 -18.33 9.28 4.82
N ALA A 100 -18.96 9.62 3.71
CA ALA A 100 -18.31 10.02 2.48
C ALA A 100 -17.37 11.22 2.68
N ARG A 101 -17.77 12.24 3.48
CA ARG A 101 -16.93 13.39 3.83
C ARG A 101 -15.63 12.99 4.51
N VAL A 102 -15.68 12.01 5.42
CA VAL A 102 -14.49 11.51 6.12
C VAL A 102 -13.56 10.77 5.15
N ARG A 103 -14.11 10.00 4.18
CA ARG A 103 -13.30 9.35 3.14
C ARG A 103 -12.56 10.36 2.27
N ILE A 104 -13.19 11.50 2.00
CA ILE A 104 -12.57 12.58 1.25
C ILE A 104 -11.38 13.16 2.01
N GLU A 105 -11.57 13.45 3.30
CA GLU A 105 -10.50 13.97 4.13
C GLU A 105 -9.36 12.94 4.27
N LEU A 106 -9.68 11.65 4.41
CA LEU A 106 -8.67 10.58 4.40
C LEU A 106 -7.92 10.56 3.06
N ALA A 107 -8.63 10.64 1.92
CA ALA A 107 -7.99 10.72 0.61
C ALA A 107 -7.09 11.95 0.48
N ARG A 108 -7.52 13.10 1.04
CA ARG A 108 -6.70 14.31 1.14
C ARG A 108 -5.40 14.04 1.90
N MET A 109 -5.50 13.41 3.07
CA MET A 109 -4.31 13.06 3.87
C MET A 109 -3.38 12.10 3.13
N GLN A 110 -3.91 11.06 2.50
CA GLN A 110 -3.11 10.10 1.72
C GLN A 110 -2.42 10.78 0.53
N ALA A 111 -3.10 11.69 -0.17
CA ALA A 111 -2.49 12.50 -1.23
C ALA A 111 -1.38 13.40 -0.68
N MET A 112 -1.58 14.02 0.48
CA MET A 112 -0.57 14.83 1.18
C MET A 112 0.63 13.98 1.64
N LEU A 113 0.42 12.72 2.00
CA LEU A 113 1.48 11.76 2.35
C LEU A 113 2.13 11.10 1.13
N GLY A 114 1.57 11.32 -0.07
CA GLY A 114 2.12 10.83 -1.32
C GLY A 114 1.61 9.49 -1.80
N ASP A 115 0.69 8.86 -1.08
CA ASP A 115 0.03 7.65 -1.54
C ASP A 115 -1.18 7.99 -2.41
N LEU A 116 -0.90 8.38 -3.66
CA LEU A 116 -1.95 8.75 -4.61
C LEU A 116 -2.87 7.59 -4.98
N ARG A 117 -2.33 6.36 -4.97
CA ARG A 117 -3.16 5.17 -5.27
C ARG A 117 -4.18 4.92 -4.16
N ALA A 118 -3.77 5.08 -2.90
CA ALA A 118 -4.70 4.99 -1.78
C ALA A 118 -5.72 6.12 -1.83
N ALA A 119 -5.28 7.37 -2.06
CA ALA A 119 -6.18 8.52 -2.20
C ALA A 119 -7.23 8.30 -3.31
N GLU A 120 -6.83 7.82 -4.48
CA GLU A 120 -7.75 7.50 -5.58
C GLU A 120 -8.74 6.38 -5.21
N ARG A 121 -8.30 5.36 -4.46
CA ARG A 121 -9.20 4.30 -3.97
C ARG A 121 -10.24 4.85 -3.00
N GLU A 122 -9.83 5.67 -2.02
CA GLU A 122 -10.76 6.28 -1.05
C GLU A 122 -11.76 7.22 -1.73
N LEU A 123 -11.33 7.99 -2.74
CA LEU A 123 -12.24 8.83 -3.51
C LEU A 123 -13.29 7.99 -4.26
N ARG A 124 -12.88 6.90 -4.93
CA ARG A 124 -13.84 5.97 -5.57
C ARG A 124 -14.79 5.34 -4.56
N SER A 125 -14.29 5.00 -3.36
CA SER A 125 -15.11 4.44 -2.28
C SER A 125 -16.09 5.48 -1.73
N ALA A 126 -15.69 6.75 -1.62
CA ALA A 126 -16.56 7.85 -1.23
C ALA A 126 -17.70 8.07 -2.24
N GLN A 127 -17.38 8.04 -3.54
CA GLN A 127 -18.37 8.11 -4.61
C GLN A 127 -19.34 6.91 -4.60
N ALA A 128 -18.83 5.72 -4.29
CA ALA A 128 -19.66 4.53 -4.14
C ALA A 128 -20.60 4.56 -2.92
N ALA A 129 -20.29 5.40 -1.91
CA ALA A 129 -21.14 5.66 -0.74
C ALA A 129 -22.31 6.63 -1.03
N GLY A 130 -22.42 7.22 -2.24
CA GLY A 130 -23.56 8.03 -2.65
C GLY A 130 -23.41 9.52 -2.39
N LEU A 131 -22.29 10.12 -2.75
CA LEU A 131 -22.08 11.57 -2.66
C LEU A 131 -23.02 12.35 -3.58
N PRO A 132 -23.50 13.54 -3.14
CA PRO A 132 -24.16 14.47 -4.02
C PRO A 132 -23.23 14.95 -5.15
N PRO A 133 -23.73 15.18 -6.39
CA PRO A 133 -22.92 15.55 -7.55
C PRO A 133 -22.11 16.85 -7.36
N GLU A 134 -22.65 17.81 -6.60
CA GLU A 134 -22.01 19.11 -6.33
C GLU A 134 -20.73 18.91 -5.47
N VAL A 135 -20.81 18.04 -4.47
CA VAL A 135 -19.68 17.70 -3.60
C VAL A 135 -18.62 16.93 -4.39
N GLU A 136 -19.02 16.08 -5.32
CA GLU A 136 -18.13 15.30 -6.18
C GLU A 136 -17.25 16.20 -7.07
N GLN A 137 -17.80 17.26 -7.63
CA GLN A 137 -17.05 18.20 -8.46
C GLN A 137 -16.01 18.97 -7.64
N GLN A 138 -16.36 19.40 -6.41
CA GLN A 138 -15.41 20.04 -5.49
C GLN A 138 -14.29 19.09 -5.11
N ILE A 139 -14.58 17.82 -4.86
CA ILE A 139 -13.57 16.80 -4.50
C ILE A 139 -12.60 16.58 -5.63
N ARG A 140 -13.06 16.45 -6.87
CA ARG A 140 -12.18 16.30 -8.04
C ARG A 140 -11.25 17.50 -8.19
N PHE A 141 -11.74 18.70 -7.98
CA PHE A 141 -10.94 19.92 -8.00
C PHE A 141 -9.92 19.95 -6.85
N TYR A 142 -10.35 19.58 -5.63
CA TYR A 142 -9.47 19.51 -4.45
C TYR A 142 -8.40 18.43 -4.59
N ALA A 143 -8.74 17.22 -5.03
CA ALA A 143 -7.79 16.13 -5.22
C ALA A 143 -6.71 16.50 -6.26
N ALA A 144 -7.12 17.17 -7.35
CA ALA A 144 -6.19 17.68 -8.35
C ALA A 144 -5.30 18.81 -7.81
N ALA A 145 -5.87 19.75 -7.03
CA ALA A 145 -5.13 20.87 -6.44
C ALA A 145 -4.18 20.44 -5.32
N LEU A 146 -4.53 19.42 -4.53
CA LEU A 146 -3.71 18.92 -3.43
C LEU A 146 -2.56 18.05 -3.93
N SER A 147 -2.77 17.27 -4.99
CA SER A 147 -1.68 16.53 -5.63
C SER A 147 -0.61 17.47 -6.22
N ALA A 148 -0.98 18.70 -6.55
CA ALA A 148 -0.09 19.73 -7.07
C ALA A 148 0.70 20.48 -5.97
N ARG A 149 0.28 20.45 -4.70
CA ARG A 149 0.89 21.26 -3.62
C ARG A 149 2.08 20.58 -2.91
N ARG A 150 2.17 19.24 -2.91
CA ARG A 150 3.34 18.56 -2.32
C ARG A 150 4.36 18.17 -3.37
N SER A 151 5.49 18.82 -3.27
CA SER A 151 6.64 18.54 -4.14
C SER A 151 7.32 17.21 -3.84
N PHE A 152 7.16 16.64 -2.66
CA PHE A 152 7.84 15.39 -2.24
C PHE A 152 6.95 14.48 -1.41
N GLY A 153 7.07 13.18 -1.61
CA GLY A 153 6.43 12.15 -0.79
C GLY A 153 7.07 10.79 -1.00
N GLY A 154 6.74 9.84 -0.12
CA GLY A 154 7.27 8.48 -0.22
C GLY A 154 6.69 7.54 0.80
N SER A 155 6.93 6.25 0.58
CA SER A 155 6.52 5.17 1.48
C SER A 155 7.63 4.11 1.56
N VAL A 156 7.72 3.46 2.71
CA VAL A 156 8.60 2.31 2.95
C VAL A 156 7.78 1.24 3.64
N ALA A 157 7.94 0.01 3.21
CA ALA A 157 7.37 -1.18 3.85
C ALA A 157 8.48 -2.19 4.08
N ILE A 158 8.49 -2.78 5.26
CA ILE A 158 9.44 -3.82 5.67
C ILE A 158 8.61 -5.02 6.15
N ALA A 159 8.97 -6.20 5.70
CA ALA A 159 8.34 -7.43 6.11
C ALA A 159 9.36 -8.56 6.31
N PHE A 160 9.13 -9.39 7.31
CA PHE A 160 9.76 -10.68 7.43
C PHE A 160 9.11 -11.64 6.44
N ALA A 161 9.90 -12.33 5.61
CA ALA A 161 9.43 -13.04 4.43
C ALA A 161 9.97 -14.49 4.36
N PRO A 162 9.36 -15.44 5.09
CA PRO A 162 9.63 -16.85 4.89
C PRO A 162 9.13 -17.34 3.53
N ASP A 163 9.92 -18.17 2.87
CA ASP A 163 9.68 -18.62 1.52
C ASP A 163 10.15 -20.05 1.31
N SER A 164 9.32 -20.88 0.70
CA SER A 164 9.61 -22.29 0.43
C SER A 164 10.51 -22.52 -0.81
N ASN A 165 10.77 -21.45 -1.58
CA ASN A 165 11.59 -21.54 -2.81
C ASN A 165 12.11 -20.14 -3.18
N ILE A 166 13.15 -19.69 -2.46
CA ILE A 166 13.70 -18.33 -2.59
C ILE A 166 14.33 -18.06 -3.97
N ASN A 167 14.87 -19.11 -4.61
CA ASN A 167 15.53 -19.03 -5.90
C ASN A 167 14.62 -19.38 -7.10
N ARG A 168 13.33 -19.71 -6.85
CA ARG A 168 12.37 -20.14 -7.88
C ARG A 168 12.91 -21.22 -8.80
N ALA A 169 13.62 -22.17 -8.24
CA ALA A 169 14.24 -23.28 -8.95
C ALA A 169 13.37 -24.55 -8.89
N THR A 170 13.72 -25.50 -9.73
CA THR A 170 13.08 -26.80 -9.79
C THR A 170 13.36 -27.65 -8.54
N ARG A 171 12.50 -28.62 -8.29
CA ARG A 171 12.74 -29.68 -7.30
C ARG A 171 13.31 -30.96 -7.92
N SER A 172 13.53 -30.98 -9.24
CA SER A 172 14.17 -32.10 -9.92
C SER A 172 15.64 -32.18 -9.49
N ASP A 173 16.15 -33.39 -9.35
CA ASP A 173 17.57 -33.64 -9.13
C ASP A 173 18.36 -33.67 -10.44
N THR A 174 17.67 -33.78 -11.57
CA THR A 174 18.29 -33.90 -12.89
C THR A 174 17.72 -32.85 -13.84
N LEU A 175 18.49 -32.53 -14.87
CA LEU A 175 18.13 -31.68 -15.99
C LEU A 175 18.30 -32.47 -17.28
N GLY A 176 17.20 -32.75 -17.95
CA GLY A 176 17.21 -33.41 -19.27
C GLY A 176 17.75 -32.48 -20.36
N THR A 177 18.81 -32.93 -21.05
CA THR A 177 19.40 -32.19 -22.16
C THR A 177 19.54 -33.09 -23.41
N ILE A 178 19.87 -32.49 -24.57
CA ILE A 178 20.09 -33.23 -25.82
C ILE A 178 21.34 -34.12 -25.78
N ILE A 179 22.24 -33.94 -24.84
CA ILE A 179 23.49 -34.71 -24.68
C ILE A 179 23.46 -35.65 -23.46
N GLY A 180 22.31 -35.78 -22.80
CA GLY A 180 22.08 -36.61 -21.63
C GLY A 180 21.55 -35.83 -20.43
N ASP A 181 21.29 -36.54 -19.34
CA ASP A 181 20.79 -35.96 -18.09
C ASP A 181 21.97 -35.46 -17.23
N PHE A 182 21.87 -34.24 -16.72
CA PHE A 182 22.83 -33.67 -15.79
C PHE A 182 22.24 -33.64 -14.39
N THR A 183 23.02 -34.02 -13.42
CA THR A 183 22.68 -33.84 -11.99
C THR A 183 22.80 -32.35 -11.64
N LEU A 184 21.77 -31.79 -11.04
CA LEU A 184 21.75 -30.41 -10.62
C LEU A 184 22.45 -30.22 -9.28
N ASP A 185 23.27 -29.19 -9.18
CA ASP A 185 23.82 -28.72 -7.91
C ASP A 185 22.75 -28.30 -6.94
N GLU A 186 23.02 -28.35 -5.63
CA GLU A 186 22.08 -27.96 -4.58
C GLU A 186 21.58 -26.51 -4.74
N ASP A 187 22.42 -25.59 -5.22
CA ASP A 187 22.05 -24.20 -5.45
C ASP A 187 21.14 -23.99 -6.70
N ALA A 188 21.13 -24.95 -7.61
CA ALA A 188 20.26 -24.98 -8.78
C ALA A 188 18.87 -25.59 -8.46
N LYS A 189 18.70 -26.22 -7.30
CA LYS A 189 17.45 -26.80 -6.82
C LYS A 189 16.69 -25.84 -5.90
N ALA A 190 15.41 -26.10 -5.69
CA ALA A 190 14.52 -25.31 -4.84
C ALA A 190 15.05 -25.23 -3.40
N ARG A 191 15.30 -24.02 -2.92
CA ARG A 191 15.73 -23.74 -1.55
C ARG A 191 14.70 -22.95 -0.79
N SER A 192 14.37 -23.40 0.41
CA SER A 192 13.59 -22.61 1.37
C SER A 192 14.49 -21.64 2.13
N GLY A 193 13.96 -20.52 2.54
CA GLY A 193 14.72 -19.54 3.30
C GLY A 193 13.84 -18.57 4.06
N LEU A 194 14.47 -17.91 5.03
CA LEU A 194 13.92 -16.78 5.74
C LEU A 194 14.57 -15.51 5.17
N GLY A 195 13.75 -14.52 4.87
CA GLY A 195 14.23 -13.27 4.32
C GLY A 195 13.56 -12.05 4.92
N VAL A 196 14.10 -10.89 4.55
CA VAL A 196 13.50 -9.58 4.79
C VAL A 196 13.16 -8.98 3.44
N ALA A 197 11.89 -8.62 3.26
CA ALA A 197 11.41 -7.90 2.09
C ALA A 197 11.33 -6.41 2.40
N LEU A 198 12.05 -5.59 1.63
CA LEU A 198 12.00 -4.13 1.67
C LEU A 198 11.36 -3.62 0.38
N ARG A 199 10.41 -2.70 0.52
CA ARG A 199 9.77 -1.99 -0.60
C ARG A 199 9.81 -0.50 -0.30
N GLY A 200 10.41 0.30 -1.17
CA GLY A 200 10.50 1.74 -1.01
C GLY A 200 10.03 2.46 -2.26
N GLN A 201 9.38 3.59 -2.07
CA GLN A 201 9.02 4.51 -3.14
C GLN A 201 9.14 5.94 -2.63
N ALA A 202 9.76 6.81 -3.42
CA ALA A 202 9.77 8.25 -3.22
C ALA A 202 9.44 8.95 -4.53
N TYR A 203 8.82 10.13 -4.46
CA TYR A 203 8.59 10.95 -5.63
C TYR A 203 8.82 12.41 -5.32
N PHE A 204 9.17 13.15 -6.37
CA PHE A 204 9.28 14.60 -6.36
C PHE A 204 8.46 15.18 -7.52
N ARG A 205 7.74 16.27 -7.28
CA ARG A 205 6.97 17.00 -8.29
C ARG A 205 7.39 18.45 -8.31
N ALA A 206 7.57 18.98 -9.52
CA ALA A 206 7.78 20.39 -9.77
C ALA A 206 6.78 20.87 -10.82
N GLY A 207 6.03 21.95 -10.54
CA GLY A 207 5.13 22.55 -11.51
C GLY A 207 5.92 23.10 -12.70
N ILE A 208 5.46 22.83 -13.91
CA ILE A 208 5.96 23.41 -15.16
C ILE A 208 5.01 24.55 -15.57
N ASP A 209 3.72 24.26 -15.61
CA ASP A 209 2.65 25.21 -15.88
C ASP A 209 1.35 24.82 -15.16
N LYS A 210 0.20 25.46 -15.51
CA LYS A 210 -1.11 25.21 -14.88
C LYS A 210 -1.65 23.79 -15.11
N ARG A 211 -1.17 23.06 -16.12
CA ARG A 211 -1.68 21.75 -16.55
C ARG A 211 -0.60 20.68 -16.58
N SER A 212 0.66 21.05 -16.39
CA SER A 212 1.79 20.12 -16.45
C SER A 212 2.72 20.26 -15.26
N GLN A 213 3.28 19.14 -14.84
CA GLN A 213 4.28 19.06 -13.80
C GLN A 213 5.36 18.03 -14.17
N LEU A 214 6.58 18.28 -13.74
CA LEU A 214 7.65 17.28 -13.77
C LEU A 214 7.41 16.30 -12.62
N LEU A 215 7.35 15.02 -12.91
CA LEU A 215 7.31 13.95 -11.92
C LEU A 215 8.61 13.17 -11.97
N VAL A 216 9.33 13.12 -10.85
CA VAL A 216 10.48 12.24 -10.64
C VAL A 216 10.07 11.20 -9.60
N ARG A 217 10.27 9.93 -9.87
CA ARG A 217 9.98 8.83 -8.97
C ARG A 217 11.18 7.93 -8.83
N ALA A 218 11.54 7.60 -7.60
CA ALA A 218 12.48 6.55 -7.27
C ALA A 218 11.73 5.40 -6.58
N SER A 219 12.02 4.17 -6.96
CA SER A 219 11.46 2.98 -6.32
C SER A 219 12.52 1.92 -6.14
N THR A 220 12.44 1.20 -5.04
CA THR A 220 13.35 0.10 -4.73
C THR A 220 12.58 -1.09 -4.20
N TYR A 221 13.04 -2.28 -4.54
CA TYR A 221 12.73 -3.49 -3.80
C TYR A 221 14.02 -4.20 -3.42
N ALA A 222 14.02 -4.87 -2.27
CA ALA A 222 15.06 -5.80 -1.87
C ALA A 222 14.41 -7.02 -1.18
N ASN A 223 14.80 -8.20 -1.60
CA ASN A 223 14.53 -9.45 -0.91
C ASN A 223 15.88 -9.96 -0.44
N LEU A 224 16.13 -9.88 0.86
CA LEU A 224 17.40 -10.21 1.49
C LEU A 224 17.24 -11.51 2.26
N TYR A 225 18.11 -12.48 2.01
CA TYR A 225 18.05 -13.80 2.61
C TYR A 225 19.33 -14.09 3.41
N ARG A 226 19.29 -15.06 4.31
CA ARG A 226 20.50 -15.51 5.01
C ARG A 226 21.56 -16.03 4.04
N ALA A 227 21.15 -16.62 2.93
CA ALA A 227 22.00 -17.05 1.83
C ALA A 227 22.11 -15.92 0.81
N GLU A 228 23.10 -15.04 0.96
CA GLU A 228 23.29 -13.78 0.23
C GLU A 228 23.35 -13.97 -1.29
N GLN A 229 23.76 -15.16 -1.79
CA GLN A 229 23.78 -15.47 -3.23
C GLN A 229 22.38 -15.43 -3.88
N PHE A 230 21.29 -15.41 -3.09
CA PHE A 230 19.90 -15.29 -3.56
C PHE A 230 19.29 -13.91 -3.29
N ASP A 231 20.07 -12.97 -2.78
CA ASP A 231 19.61 -11.60 -2.58
C ASP A 231 19.24 -10.96 -3.92
N ASP A 232 18.05 -10.33 -3.98
CA ASP A 232 17.55 -9.68 -5.19
C ASP A 232 17.17 -8.24 -4.86
N ILE A 233 17.94 -7.30 -5.38
CA ILE A 233 17.79 -5.87 -5.13
C ILE A 233 17.60 -5.16 -6.45
N ALA A 234 16.64 -4.23 -6.53
CA ALA A 234 16.54 -3.31 -7.66
C ALA A 234 16.23 -1.88 -7.21
N LEU A 235 16.81 -0.94 -7.92
CA LEU A 235 16.56 0.49 -7.84
C LEU A 235 16.12 1.00 -9.20
N SER A 236 14.97 1.67 -9.26
CA SER A 236 14.45 2.27 -10.49
C SER A 236 14.24 3.76 -10.28
N ILE A 237 14.59 4.55 -11.26
CA ILE A 237 14.33 5.99 -11.34
C ILE A 237 13.54 6.26 -12.61
N GLN A 238 12.47 7.04 -12.47
CA GLN A 238 11.62 7.52 -13.57
C GLN A 238 11.54 9.05 -13.49
N ALA A 239 11.65 9.73 -14.59
CA ALA A 239 11.51 11.19 -14.66
C ALA A 239 10.83 11.61 -15.96
N GLY A 240 9.85 12.51 -15.84
CA GLY A 240 9.18 13.04 -17.03
C GLY A 240 7.94 13.86 -16.71
N PRO A 241 7.39 14.54 -17.72
CA PRO A 241 6.20 15.35 -17.57
C PRO A 241 4.94 14.53 -17.31
N GLU A 242 4.10 15.04 -16.46
CA GLU A 242 2.73 14.60 -16.22
C GLU A 242 1.77 15.71 -16.63
N TYR A 243 0.82 15.39 -17.50
CA TYR A 243 -0.18 16.31 -18.03
C TYR A 243 -1.57 15.95 -17.50
N ALA A 244 -2.35 16.97 -17.12
CA ALA A 244 -3.77 16.84 -16.83
C ALA A 244 -4.59 17.49 -17.97
N SER A 245 -5.44 16.68 -18.64
CA SER A 245 -6.30 17.12 -19.72
C SER A 245 -7.74 16.69 -19.48
N GLY A 246 -8.60 17.61 -19.08
CA GLY A 246 -9.97 17.29 -18.68
C GLY A 246 -10.00 16.34 -17.48
N LYS A 247 -10.49 15.11 -17.70
CA LYS A 247 -10.50 14.04 -16.69
C LYS A 247 -9.27 13.13 -16.77
N ASP A 248 -8.46 13.26 -17.81
CA ASP A 248 -7.34 12.36 -18.11
C ASP A 248 -6.06 12.82 -17.45
N ARG A 249 -5.21 11.85 -17.10
CA ARG A 249 -3.81 12.06 -16.74
C ARG A 249 -2.92 11.26 -17.68
N ILE A 250 -1.91 11.93 -18.23
CA ILE A 250 -0.92 11.34 -19.10
C ILE A 250 0.45 11.63 -18.50
N ASN A 251 1.24 10.60 -18.26
CA ASN A 251 2.64 10.73 -17.87
C ASN A 251 3.52 10.10 -18.94
N ILE A 252 4.54 10.80 -19.38
CA ILE A 252 5.57 10.29 -20.28
C ILE A 252 6.89 10.45 -19.54
N SER A 253 7.67 9.37 -19.40
CA SER A 253 8.89 9.38 -18.60
C SER A 253 10.00 8.58 -19.24
N GLY A 254 11.23 9.07 -19.07
CA GLY A 254 12.42 8.26 -19.16
C GLY A 254 12.59 7.44 -17.88
N GLU A 255 13.20 6.26 -18.01
CA GLU A 255 13.43 5.38 -16.86
C GLU A 255 14.78 4.69 -16.95
N ALA A 256 15.35 4.41 -15.77
CA ALA A 256 16.53 3.59 -15.60
C ALA A 256 16.36 2.66 -14.41
N THR A 257 16.79 1.40 -14.55
CA THR A 257 16.73 0.40 -13.48
C THR A 257 18.04 -0.34 -13.37
N TRP A 258 18.56 -0.41 -12.16
CA TRP A 258 19.72 -1.21 -11.77
C TRP A 258 19.21 -2.40 -10.95
N ARG A 259 19.72 -3.59 -11.25
CA ARG A 259 19.43 -4.81 -10.48
C ARG A 259 20.69 -5.51 -10.09
N TRP A 260 20.74 -5.97 -8.87
CA TRP A 260 21.77 -6.83 -8.29
C TRP A 260 21.14 -8.16 -7.89
N TYR A 261 21.87 -9.24 -8.09
CA TYR A 261 21.47 -10.57 -7.65
C TYR A 261 22.67 -11.27 -7.01
N GLY A 262 22.52 -11.76 -5.75
CA GLY A 262 23.63 -12.25 -4.96
C GLY A 262 24.70 -11.17 -4.72
N LEU A 263 24.27 -9.92 -4.52
CA LEU A 263 25.06 -8.69 -4.35
C LEU A 263 25.88 -8.26 -5.59
N ASP A 264 25.95 -9.09 -6.64
CA ASP A 264 26.61 -8.75 -7.90
C ASP A 264 25.71 -7.98 -8.85
N PRO A 265 26.25 -7.04 -9.66
CA PRO A 265 25.49 -6.41 -10.72
C PRO A 265 24.92 -7.44 -11.70
N TYR A 266 23.58 -7.49 -11.80
CA TYR A 266 22.89 -8.46 -12.65
C TYR A 266 22.47 -7.85 -14.00
N SER A 267 21.77 -6.71 -13.97
CA SER A 267 21.35 -6.03 -15.18
C SER A 267 21.21 -4.52 -14.98
N PHE A 268 21.32 -3.80 -16.07
CA PHE A 268 20.97 -2.39 -16.18
C PHE A 268 19.99 -2.24 -17.34
N SER A 269 18.90 -1.52 -17.13
CA SER A 269 17.97 -1.18 -18.19
C SER A 269 17.72 0.33 -18.23
N ALA A 270 17.58 0.86 -19.45
CA ALA A 270 17.19 2.24 -19.68
C ALA A 270 16.16 2.33 -20.81
N GLY A 271 15.19 3.21 -20.67
CA GLY A 271 14.12 3.29 -21.64
C GLY A 271 13.16 4.42 -21.40
N ALA A 272 11.98 4.30 -22.01
CA ALA A 272 10.89 5.26 -21.86
C ALA A 272 9.57 4.54 -21.61
N GLY A 273 8.65 5.24 -20.94
CA GLY A 273 7.31 4.75 -20.66
C GLY A 273 6.27 5.84 -20.78
N ALA A 274 5.05 5.42 -21.03
CA ALA A 274 3.87 6.27 -21.01
C ALA A 274 2.77 5.61 -20.18
N THR A 275 2.07 6.40 -19.38
CA THR A 275 0.88 5.99 -18.63
C THR A 275 -0.26 6.92 -18.98
N TRP A 276 -1.41 6.36 -19.31
CA TRP A 276 -2.66 7.10 -19.44
C TRP A 276 -3.67 6.57 -18.42
N GLN A 277 -4.35 7.49 -17.73
CA GLN A 277 -5.37 7.19 -16.73
C GLN A 277 -6.65 7.94 -17.09
N HIS A 278 -7.75 7.22 -17.15
CA HIS A 278 -9.07 7.73 -17.48
C HIS A 278 -10.12 7.27 -16.46
N PRO A 279 -10.79 8.18 -15.73
CA PRO A 279 -11.92 7.81 -14.89
C PRO A 279 -13.12 7.39 -15.75
N MET A 280 -13.63 6.17 -15.51
CA MET A 280 -14.82 5.63 -16.15
C MET A 280 -16.06 5.82 -15.26
N GLY A 281 -16.70 6.98 -15.38
CA GLY A 281 -17.71 7.41 -14.40
C GLY A 281 -17.07 7.67 -13.03
N ASP A 282 -17.87 7.47 -11.96
CA ASP A 282 -17.48 7.89 -10.61
C ASP A 282 -16.81 6.80 -9.78
N LYS A 283 -17.05 5.55 -10.15
CA LYS A 283 -16.65 4.36 -9.36
C LYS A 283 -15.55 3.51 -9.99
N ALA A 284 -15.13 3.87 -11.20
CA ALA A 284 -14.17 3.06 -11.94
C ALA A 284 -13.08 3.90 -12.61
N GLN A 285 -11.97 3.25 -12.95
CA GLN A 285 -10.82 3.85 -13.62
C GLN A 285 -10.19 2.86 -14.59
N LEU A 286 -9.88 3.33 -15.78
CA LEU A 286 -9.04 2.62 -16.74
C LEU A 286 -7.64 3.23 -16.71
N ARG A 287 -6.63 2.37 -16.74
CA ARG A 287 -5.24 2.76 -16.86
C ARG A 287 -4.56 1.93 -17.94
N LEU A 288 -3.84 2.60 -18.84
CA LEU A 288 -2.97 1.99 -19.84
C LEU A 288 -1.53 2.35 -19.55
N ASP A 289 -0.65 1.38 -19.56
CA ASP A 289 0.79 1.53 -19.38
C ASP A 289 1.50 0.93 -20.60
N GLY A 290 2.41 1.68 -21.19
CA GLY A 290 3.33 1.21 -22.24
C GLY A 290 4.76 1.55 -21.86
N ARG A 291 5.68 0.63 -22.11
CA ARG A 291 7.10 0.80 -21.80
C ARG A 291 7.96 0.13 -22.85
N ILE A 292 9.08 0.77 -23.18
CA ILE A 292 10.15 0.20 -23.98
C ILE A 292 11.48 0.49 -23.30
N ALA A 293 12.33 -0.52 -23.17
CA ALA A 293 13.64 -0.36 -22.52
C ALA A 293 14.67 -1.33 -23.12
N ASP A 294 15.89 -0.88 -23.25
CA ASP A 294 17.05 -1.73 -23.54
C ASP A 294 17.61 -2.27 -22.23
N VAL A 295 17.81 -3.58 -22.17
CA VAL A 295 18.29 -4.34 -21.01
C VAL A 295 19.67 -4.89 -21.33
N ASN A 296 20.66 -4.50 -20.54
CA ASN A 296 22.03 -5.01 -20.61
C ASN A 296 22.25 -6.00 -19.45
N ASN A 297 22.38 -7.27 -19.76
CA ASN A 297 22.68 -8.32 -18.78
C ASN A 297 24.20 -8.36 -18.51
N ARG A 298 24.59 -8.26 -17.24
CA ARG A 298 26.01 -8.21 -16.86
C ARG A 298 26.67 -9.60 -16.77
N ARG A 299 25.86 -10.67 -16.64
CA ARG A 299 26.35 -12.04 -16.54
C ARG A 299 26.37 -12.78 -17.89
N ASN A 300 25.43 -12.48 -18.76
CA ASN A 300 25.29 -13.15 -20.06
C ASN A 300 24.79 -12.19 -21.14
N ARG A 301 25.68 -11.73 -22.01
CA ARG A 301 25.35 -10.81 -23.10
C ARG A 301 24.39 -11.37 -24.16
N LEU A 302 24.21 -12.68 -24.22
CA LEU A 302 23.18 -13.29 -25.11
C LEU A 302 21.77 -12.95 -24.64
N GLN A 303 21.62 -12.53 -23.39
CA GLN A 303 20.37 -12.04 -22.79
C GLN A 303 20.22 -10.51 -22.87
N ASP A 304 21.17 -9.77 -23.49
CA ASP A 304 20.92 -8.36 -23.78
C ASP A 304 19.72 -8.26 -24.73
N ALA A 305 18.73 -7.43 -24.36
CA ALA A 305 17.42 -7.45 -25.01
C ALA A 305 16.77 -6.07 -25.07
N THR A 306 15.93 -5.85 -26.08
CA THR A 306 14.93 -4.79 -26.04
C THR A 306 13.65 -5.39 -25.43
N ASN A 307 13.15 -4.78 -24.37
CA ASN A 307 11.93 -5.18 -23.65
C ASN A 307 10.79 -4.20 -23.98
N VAL A 308 9.64 -4.72 -24.38
CA VAL A 308 8.41 -3.94 -24.60
C VAL A 308 7.31 -4.52 -23.73
N LEU A 309 6.75 -3.68 -22.85
CA LEU A 309 5.65 -4.02 -21.96
C LEU A 309 4.42 -3.17 -22.29
N LEU A 310 3.27 -3.82 -22.42
CA LEU A 310 1.97 -3.17 -22.49
C LEU A 310 1.07 -3.74 -21.41
N ALA A 311 0.34 -2.87 -20.69
CA ALA A 311 -0.62 -3.30 -19.69
C ALA A 311 -1.86 -2.41 -19.70
N ALA A 312 -3.02 -3.03 -19.45
CA ALA A 312 -4.29 -2.35 -19.24
C ALA A 312 -4.86 -2.82 -17.90
N SER A 313 -5.27 -1.89 -17.05
CA SER A 313 -5.93 -2.21 -15.79
C SER A 313 -7.22 -1.45 -15.62
N TYR A 314 -8.22 -2.15 -15.10
CA TYR A 314 -9.53 -1.61 -14.76
C TYR A 314 -9.78 -1.81 -13.27
N ASP A 315 -9.95 -0.72 -12.54
CA ASP A 315 -10.22 -0.70 -11.11
C ASP A 315 -11.64 -0.19 -10.86
N ARG A 316 -12.38 -0.83 -9.92
CA ARG A 316 -13.73 -0.43 -9.57
C ARG A 316 -14.00 -0.53 -8.07
N ALA A 317 -14.65 0.47 -7.50
CA ALA A 317 -15.31 0.41 -6.21
C ALA A 317 -16.75 -0.11 -6.41
N PHE A 318 -17.09 -1.26 -5.84
CA PHE A 318 -18.44 -1.82 -5.87
C PHE A 318 -19.29 -1.20 -4.76
N SER A 319 -18.68 -0.94 -3.60
CA SER A 319 -19.26 -0.22 -2.47
C SER A 319 -18.17 0.54 -1.72
N ALA A 320 -18.55 1.28 -0.69
CA ALA A 320 -17.61 1.97 0.21
C ALA A 320 -16.56 1.03 0.85
N LYS A 321 -16.89 -0.25 1.05
CA LYS A 321 -16.06 -1.24 1.73
C LYS A 321 -15.51 -2.33 0.81
N PHE A 322 -15.93 -2.38 -0.44
CA PHE A 322 -15.60 -3.46 -1.35
C PHE A 322 -15.21 -2.93 -2.73
N GLY A 323 -14.10 -3.39 -3.24
CA GLY A 323 -13.62 -3.04 -4.57
C GLY A 323 -12.65 -4.07 -5.11
N GLY A 324 -12.23 -3.87 -6.34
CA GLY A 324 -11.29 -4.76 -7.01
C GLY A 324 -10.89 -4.25 -8.38
N GLY A 325 -10.08 -5.03 -9.05
CA GLY A 325 -9.62 -4.70 -10.40
C GLY A 325 -9.15 -5.90 -11.18
N LEU A 326 -8.98 -5.67 -12.45
CA LEU A 326 -8.49 -6.62 -13.43
C LEU A 326 -7.34 -5.99 -14.21
N GLN A 327 -6.26 -6.71 -14.41
CA GLN A 327 -5.12 -6.28 -15.23
C GLN A 327 -4.80 -7.32 -16.28
N VAL A 328 -4.68 -6.88 -17.52
CA VAL A 328 -4.15 -7.66 -18.64
C VAL A 328 -2.79 -7.07 -19.00
N SER A 329 -1.81 -7.91 -19.27
CA SER A 329 -0.48 -7.45 -19.70
C SER A 329 0.09 -8.34 -20.78
N GLY A 330 0.91 -7.74 -21.65
CA GLY A 330 1.75 -8.41 -22.63
C GLY A 330 3.17 -7.89 -22.53
N ASN A 331 4.14 -8.78 -22.63
CA ASN A 331 5.55 -8.44 -22.63
C ASN A 331 6.30 -9.16 -23.75
N ARG A 332 7.12 -8.41 -24.47
CA ARG A 332 8.06 -8.92 -25.46
C ARG A 332 9.47 -8.61 -25.02
N GLU A 333 10.30 -9.63 -24.94
CA GLU A 333 11.72 -9.53 -24.71
C GLU A 333 12.44 -10.05 -25.96
N ALA A 334 13.05 -9.14 -26.72
CA ALA A 334 13.81 -9.46 -27.93
C ALA A 334 15.28 -9.48 -27.58
N ALA A 335 15.80 -10.65 -27.22
CA ALA A 335 17.19 -10.87 -26.83
C ALA A 335 18.12 -11.06 -28.04
N ARG A 336 19.42 -10.91 -27.85
CA ARG A 336 20.44 -11.18 -28.88
C ARG A 336 20.39 -12.61 -29.38
N ASP A 337 20.23 -13.58 -28.48
CA ASP A 337 19.98 -14.97 -28.82
C ASP A 337 18.47 -15.25 -28.80
N PRO A 338 17.89 -15.75 -29.92
CA PRO A 338 16.46 -16.05 -30.01
C PRO A 338 15.97 -17.09 -28.98
N GLY A 339 16.85 -17.92 -28.41
CA GLY A 339 16.50 -18.85 -27.35
C GLY A 339 16.15 -18.15 -26.03
N TYR A 340 16.68 -16.95 -25.80
CA TYR A 340 16.34 -16.09 -24.67
C TYR A 340 15.24 -15.08 -25.01
N SER A 341 14.91 -14.89 -26.28
CA SER A 341 13.79 -14.04 -26.69
C SER A 341 12.48 -14.67 -26.27
N THR A 342 11.61 -13.89 -25.63
CA THR A 342 10.34 -14.38 -25.10
C THR A 342 9.18 -13.46 -25.40
N THR A 343 7.99 -14.05 -25.56
CA THR A 343 6.72 -13.34 -25.53
C THR A 343 5.90 -13.88 -24.36
N SER A 344 5.31 -13.01 -23.56
CA SER A 344 4.42 -13.43 -22.49
C SER A 344 3.15 -12.58 -22.45
N GLY A 345 2.06 -13.19 -21.98
CA GLY A 345 0.80 -12.52 -21.70
C GLY A 345 0.25 -12.99 -20.37
N GLY A 346 -0.48 -12.12 -19.70
CA GLY A 346 -1.02 -12.45 -18.38
C GLY A 346 -2.29 -11.68 -18.04
N LEU A 347 -3.08 -12.29 -17.15
CA LEU A 347 -4.28 -11.75 -16.56
C LEU A 347 -4.15 -11.86 -15.05
N THR A 348 -4.44 -10.77 -14.32
CA THR A 348 -4.48 -10.75 -12.86
C THR A 348 -5.74 -10.06 -12.40
N ALA A 349 -6.47 -10.68 -11.47
CA ALA A 349 -7.60 -10.09 -10.77
C ALA A 349 -7.26 -9.91 -9.29
N TYR A 350 -7.78 -8.86 -8.68
CA TYR A 350 -7.71 -8.66 -7.25
C TYR A 350 -9.01 -8.13 -6.69
N LEU A 351 -9.28 -8.44 -5.43
CA LEU A 351 -10.42 -7.96 -4.65
C LEU A 351 -9.91 -7.49 -3.29
N PHE A 352 -10.55 -6.49 -2.74
CA PHE A 352 -10.35 -6.11 -1.33
C PHE A 352 -11.69 -5.84 -0.66
N ARG A 353 -11.77 -6.14 0.63
CA ARG A 353 -12.96 -5.86 1.44
C ARG A 353 -12.56 -5.45 2.85
N GLU A 354 -13.24 -4.42 3.34
CA GLU A 354 -13.09 -3.91 4.70
C GLU A 354 -14.13 -4.56 5.63
N PHE A 355 -13.66 -5.09 6.76
CA PHE A 355 -14.44 -5.67 7.84
C PHE A 355 -14.06 -4.96 9.14
N GLY A 356 -14.78 -3.86 9.48
CA GLY A 356 -14.38 -3.00 10.59
C GLY A 356 -12.91 -2.57 10.46
N GLN A 357 -12.13 -2.88 11.45
CA GLN A 357 -10.69 -2.51 11.51
C GLN A 357 -9.75 -3.48 10.76
N THR A 358 -10.29 -4.38 9.95
CA THR A 358 -9.51 -5.31 9.15
C THR A 358 -9.81 -5.12 7.67
N THR A 359 -8.79 -5.02 6.83
CA THR A 359 -8.94 -5.08 5.37
C THR A 359 -8.36 -6.39 4.86
N LEU A 360 -9.19 -7.20 4.21
CA LEU A 360 -8.74 -8.41 3.52
C LEU A 360 -8.53 -8.11 2.04
N THR A 361 -7.49 -8.71 1.46
CA THR A 361 -7.19 -8.66 0.03
C THR A 361 -7.02 -10.06 -0.51
N ALA A 362 -7.48 -10.31 -1.71
CA ALA A 362 -7.23 -11.54 -2.42
C ALA A 362 -6.83 -11.22 -3.86
N SER A 363 -5.90 -11.97 -4.42
CA SER A 363 -5.55 -11.86 -5.84
C SER A 363 -5.30 -13.23 -6.45
N ALA A 364 -5.60 -13.34 -7.76
CA ALA A 364 -5.29 -14.51 -8.55
C ALA A 364 -4.82 -14.05 -9.94
N GLY A 365 -3.88 -14.78 -10.52
CA GLY A 365 -3.33 -14.46 -11.84
C GLY A 365 -2.89 -15.70 -12.58
N TYR A 366 -2.94 -15.59 -13.89
CA TYR A 366 -2.40 -16.55 -14.84
C TYR A 366 -1.53 -15.80 -15.85
N SER A 367 -0.41 -16.39 -16.21
CA SER A 367 0.42 -15.89 -17.30
C SER A 367 1.05 -17.04 -18.07
N ARG A 368 1.23 -16.82 -19.36
CA ARG A 368 1.93 -17.74 -20.27
C ARG A 368 3.11 -17.04 -20.89
N LEU A 369 4.25 -17.71 -20.92
CA LEU A 369 5.49 -17.27 -21.56
C LEU A 369 5.93 -18.32 -22.58
N GLU A 370 6.34 -17.87 -23.76
CA GLU A 370 6.93 -18.72 -24.78
C GLU A 370 8.23 -18.11 -25.30
N SER A 371 9.30 -18.91 -25.39
CA SER A 371 10.52 -18.49 -26.08
C SER A 371 10.38 -18.68 -27.60
N ASP A 372 11.09 -17.86 -28.38
CA ASP A 372 11.05 -17.92 -29.84
C ASP A 372 11.67 -19.22 -30.36
N ARG A 373 12.80 -19.59 -29.74
CA ARG A 373 13.54 -20.81 -30.08
C ARG A 373 13.96 -21.55 -28.81
N ARG A 374 14.33 -22.83 -28.99
CA ARG A 374 14.97 -23.57 -27.89
C ARG A 374 16.41 -23.08 -27.69
N LEU A 375 16.85 -23.07 -26.46
CA LEU A 375 18.26 -22.93 -26.14
C LEU A 375 19.01 -24.22 -26.55
N PHE A 376 20.28 -24.10 -26.89
CA PHE A 376 21.07 -25.17 -27.50
C PHE A 376 21.02 -26.49 -26.72
N LEU A 377 21.14 -26.45 -25.39
CA LEU A 377 21.16 -27.65 -24.54
C LEU A 377 19.80 -28.29 -24.32
N TYR A 378 18.68 -27.60 -24.52
CA TYR A 378 17.37 -28.14 -24.20
C TYR A 378 16.69 -28.80 -25.40
N PRO A 379 15.99 -29.94 -25.19
CA PRO A 379 15.32 -30.65 -26.29
C PRO A 379 14.10 -29.89 -26.86
N ARG A 380 13.52 -28.99 -26.03
CA ARG A 380 12.31 -28.22 -26.33
C ARG A 380 12.51 -26.73 -26.16
N ARG A 381 11.69 -25.92 -26.84
CA ARG A 381 11.59 -24.50 -26.51
C ARG A 381 10.88 -24.31 -25.17
N ARG A 382 11.23 -23.27 -24.45
CA ARG A 382 10.62 -22.93 -23.18
C ARG A 382 9.19 -22.42 -23.39
N VAL A 383 8.25 -23.07 -22.72
CA VAL A 383 6.86 -22.63 -22.57
C VAL A 383 6.51 -22.78 -21.11
N ASP A 384 6.15 -21.68 -20.48
CA ASP A 384 5.78 -21.63 -19.06
C ASP A 384 4.30 -21.25 -18.93
N ASP A 385 3.56 -22.01 -18.14
CA ASP A 385 2.22 -21.65 -17.66
C ASP A 385 2.32 -21.39 -16.16
N ARG A 386 2.12 -20.13 -15.74
CA ARG A 386 2.24 -19.72 -14.35
C ARG A 386 0.89 -19.36 -13.78
N LEU A 387 0.57 -19.98 -12.66
CA LEU A 387 -0.56 -19.63 -11.78
C LEU A 387 -0.03 -19.00 -10.51
N GLN A 388 -0.68 -17.97 -10.05
CA GLN A 388 -0.39 -17.30 -8.78
C GLN A 388 -1.67 -16.95 -8.06
N ALA A 389 -1.65 -17.04 -6.73
CA ALA A 389 -2.72 -16.58 -5.86
C ALA A 389 -2.15 -16.00 -4.59
N SER A 390 -2.78 -15.00 -4.01
CA SER A 390 -2.41 -14.49 -2.70
C SER A 390 -3.61 -14.02 -1.91
N ILE A 391 -3.50 -14.13 -0.57
CA ILE A 391 -4.44 -13.58 0.39
C ILE A 391 -3.63 -12.73 1.36
N GLY A 392 -4.14 -11.54 1.68
CA GLY A 392 -3.51 -10.63 2.63
C GLY A 392 -4.52 -10.04 3.60
N GLY A 393 -4.04 -9.64 4.77
CA GLY A 393 -4.78 -8.95 5.80
C GLY A 393 -4.01 -7.74 6.32
N HIS A 394 -4.72 -6.64 6.54
CA HIS A 394 -4.23 -5.45 7.22
C HIS A 394 -5.06 -5.24 8.48
N PHE A 395 -4.41 -5.29 9.67
CA PHE A 395 -5.04 -5.42 10.98
C PHE A 395 -4.89 -4.13 11.79
N ARG A 396 -5.76 -3.14 11.54
CA ARG A 396 -5.71 -1.83 12.19
C ARG A 396 -6.05 -1.86 13.67
N PHE A 397 -6.75 -2.88 14.16
CA PHE A 397 -7.03 -3.07 15.59
C PHE A 397 -5.75 -3.36 16.42
N LEU A 398 -4.66 -3.78 15.76
CA LEU A 398 -3.33 -4.00 16.36
C LEU A 398 -2.37 -2.83 16.09
N LYS A 399 -2.86 -1.65 15.72
CA LYS A 399 -2.00 -0.53 15.37
C LYS A 399 -1.15 -0.05 16.54
N ILE A 400 0.07 0.37 16.22
CA ILE A 400 1.01 1.05 17.13
C ILE A 400 1.34 2.39 16.51
N GLY A 401 0.86 3.47 17.11
CA GLY A 401 0.96 4.81 16.52
C GLY A 401 0.26 4.85 15.15
N SER A 402 1.00 5.20 14.11
CA SER A 402 0.50 5.30 12.73
C SER A 402 0.70 4.02 11.89
N PHE A 403 1.13 2.93 12.51
CA PHE A 403 1.43 1.69 11.80
C PHE A 403 0.54 0.55 12.26
N ALA A 404 0.20 -0.33 11.34
CA ALA A 404 -0.56 -1.55 11.61
C ALA A 404 0.11 -2.77 10.98
N PRO A 405 -0.02 -3.95 11.62
CA PRO A 405 0.50 -5.20 11.07
C PRO A 405 -0.19 -5.60 9.78
N THR A 406 0.57 -6.20 8.89
CA THR A 406 0.08 -6.85 7.67
C THR A 406 0.61 -8.28 7.60
N VAL A 407 -0.24 -9.16 7.10
CA VAL A 407 0.13 -10.53 6.76
C VAL A 407 -0.29 -10.79 5.33
N LYS A 408 0.58 -11.38 4.54
CA LYS A 408 0.27 -11.82 3.19
C LYS A 408 0.82 -13.23 2.99
N VAL A 409 0.00 -14.10 2.43
CA VAL A 409 0.41 -15.45 2.00
C VAL A 409 0.21 -15.54 0.50
N GLY A 410 1.23 -16.01 -0.21
CA GLY A 410 1.24 -16.19 -1.64
C GLY A 410 1.56 -17.63 -2.03
N TRP A 411 0.91 -18.10 -3.06
CA TRP A 411 1.20 -19.34 -3.74
C TRP A 411 1.48 -19.06 -5.22
N GLU A 412 2.50 -19.72 -5.75
CA GLU A 412 2.90 -19.61 -7.15
C GLU A 412 3.29 -20.98 -7.67
N LYS A 413 2.80 -21.35 -8.86
CA LYS A 413 3.24 -22.53 -9.59
C LYS A 413 3.53 -22.15 -11.02
N ASN A 414 4.75 -22.44 -11.46
CA ASN A 414 5.18 -22.34 -12.85
C ASN A 414 5.34 -23.75 -13.40
N LYS A 415 4.55 -24.10 -14.40
CA LYS A 415 4.71 -25.35 -15.14
C LYS A 415 5.48 -25.05 -16.42
N SER A 416 6.65 -25.63 -16.58
CA SER A 416 7.52 -25.38 -17.73
C SER A 416 7.77 -26.63 -18.56
N THR A 417 7.99 -26.44 -19.86
CA THR A 417 8.47 -27.49 -20.77
C THR A 417 9.95 -27.81 -20.59
N VAL A 418 10.68 -26.97 -19.82
CA VAL A 418 12.10 -27.15 -19.48
C VAL A 418 12.21 -27.18 -17.95
N GLU A 419 12.67 -28.28 -17.41
CA GLU A 419 12.61 -28.65 -15.99
C GLU A 419 13.18 -27.59 -15.03
N ILE A 420 14.25 -26.90 -15.41
CA ILE A 420 14.91 -25.90 -14.56
C ILE A 420 13.99 -24.71 -14.23
N TRP A 421 12.95 -24.45 -15.02
CA TRP A 421 11.95 -23.40 -14.79
C TRP A 421 10.62 -23.96 -14.25
N ASP A 422 10.49 -25.29 -14.05
CA ASP A 422 9.32 -25.87 -13.39
C ASP A 422 9.47 -25.76 -11.87
N TYR A 423 8.62 -24.99 -11.22
CA TYR A 423 8.68 -24.80 -9.76
C TYR A 423 7.33 -24.55 -9.12
N SER A 424 7.28 -24.77 -7.84
CA SER A 424 6.20 -24.30 -6.95
C SER A 424 6.77 -23.58 -5.74
N ARG A 425 6.03 -22.59 -5.23
CA ARG A 425 6.46 -21.72 -4.16
C ARG A 425 5.27 -21.32 -3.27
N ILE A 426 5.51 -21.34 -1.97
CA ILE A 426 4.64 -20.72 -0.97
C ILE A 426 5.50 -19.69 -0.24
N SER A 427 5.01 -18.46 -0.18
CA SER A 427 5.68 -17.38 0.53
C SER A 427 4.72 -16.72 1.50
N ALA A 428 5.25 -16.22 2.62
CA ALA A 428 4.49 -15.37 3.53
C ALA A 428 5.28 -14.08 3.78
N GLU A 429 4.57 -12.99 4.04
CA GLU A 429 5.14 -11.71 4.43
C GLU A 429 4.43 -11.26 5.70
N PHE A 430 5.20 -11.00 6.77
CA PHE A 430 4.74 -10.44 8.04
C PHE A 430 5.39 -9.07 8.18
N GLY A 431 4.63 -8.03 7.98
CA GLY A 431 5.15 -6.68 7.90
C GLY A 431 4.31 -5.68 8.68
N ILE A 432 4.75 -4.43 8.58
CA ILE A 432 4.03 -3.27 9.09
C ILE A 432 3.84 -2.28 7.96
N THR A 433 2.68 -1.64 7.94
CA THR A 433 2.37 -0.57 7.00
C THR A 433 1.57 0.53 7.70
N SER A 434 1.33 1.64 7.01
CA SER A 434 0.48 2.71 7.53
C SER A 434 -0.90 2.18 7.95
N ALA A 435 -1.42 2.66 9.09
CA ALA A 435 -2.70 2.24 9.67
C ALA A 435 -3.93 2.91 9.02
N PHE A 436 -3.75 3.59 7.87
CA PHE A 436 -4.78 4.37 7.18
C PHE A 436 -4.86 4.03 5.69
#